data_5f8caa26a9e001e59b7b2fac3ac62b22
#
_entry.id   5f8caa26a9e001e59b7b2fac3ac62b22
#
_cell.length_a   1.000
_cell.length_b   1.000
_cell.length_c   1.000
_cell.angle_alpha   90.00
_cell.angle_beta   90.00
_cell.angle_gamma   90.00
#
_symmetry.space_group_name_H-M   'P 1'
#
loop_
_entity.id
_entity.type
_entity.pdbx_description
1 polymer ?
#
loop_
_entity_poly.entity_id
_entity_poly.type
_entity_poly.pdbx_seq_one_letter_code
_entity_poly.pdbx_strand_id
1 'polypeptide(L)'
;ILGGVGDRYDTPYFTNLKRYSQKPVGTFHALPVARGKSVFRSKWIRDMGHFYGTNLFLAESSATTGGLDSLLEPTGNIKRAQAMAARAFGADRAYFVTNGTSTSNKIVLQALLAPGDIVLIDRNCHKSHHYAMVLSGAQPLYLEAYPMTAYSMYGAVPLRSIKKALLALKAEGKLDRAKLVD
;
A
#
# COMPACT_ATOMS: atom_id res chain seq x y z
N ILE A 1 -16.66 -3.70 -28.31
CA ILE A 1 -15.20 -3.45 -28.24
C ILE A 1 -14.93 -2.09 -27.60
N LEU A 2 -15.53 -0.97 -28.07
CA LEU A 2 -15.28 0.39 -27.53
C LEU A 2 -15.71 0.54 -26.08
N GLY A 3 -16.81 -0.09 -25.63
CA GLY A 3 -17.24 -0.09 -24.22
C GLY A 3 -16.21 -0.71 -23.30
N GLY A 4 -15.63 -1.86 -23.67
CA GLY A 4 -14.59 -2.52 -22.89
C GLY A 4 -13.26 -1.75 -22.82
N VAL A 5 -12.97 -0.90 -23.81
CA VAL A 5 -11.83 0.03 -23.76
C VAL A 5 -12.13 1.15 -22.78
N GLY A 6 -13.32 1.75 -22.84
CA GLY A 6 -13.73 2.81 -21.91
C GLY A 6 -13.68 2.37 -20.43
N ASP A 7 -14.13 1.15 -20.15
CA ASP A 7 -14.11 0.57 -18.80
C ASP A 7 -12.69 0.43 -18.19
N ARG A 8 -11.67 0.29 -19.05
CA ARG A 8 -10.28 0.19 -18.60
C ARG A 8 -9.69 1.54 -18.15
N TYR A 9 -10.27 2.64 -18.65
CA TYR A 9 -9.84 4.01 -18.30
C TYR A 9 -10.69 4.64 -17.21
N ASP A 10 -11.69 3.90 -16.70
CA ASP A 10 -12.50 4.42 -15.59
C ASP A 10 -11.65 4.52 -14.31
N THR A 11 -11.79 5.65 -13.63
CA THR A 11 -11.13 5.93 -12.35
C THR A 11 -12.19 6.21 -11.28
N PRO A 12 -12.87 5.17 -10.75
CA PRO A 12 -14.09 5.36 -9.95
C PRO A 12 -13.89 6.30 -8.76
N TYR A 13 -12.80 6.14 -8.03
CA TYR A 13 -12.51 7.00 -6.87
C TYR A 13 -12.19 8.43 -7.29
N PHE A 14 -11.26 8.64 -8.24
CA PHE A 14 -10.85 9.96 -8.68
C PHE A 14 -12.00 10.72 -9.38
N THR A 15 -12.77 10.03 -10.18
CA THR A 15 -13.96 10.61 -10.83
C THR A 15 -14.99 11.09 -9.80
N ASN A 16 -15.20 10.27 -8.75
CA ASN A 16 -16.11 10.66 -7.69
C ASN A 16 -15.55 11.79 -6.81
N LEU A 17 -14.25 11.79 -6.56
CA LEU A 17 -13.57 12.87 -5.82
C LEU A 17 -13.72 14.22 -6.55
N LYS A 18 -13.57 14.26 -7.89
CA LYS A 18 -13.83 15.46 -8.69
C LYS A 18 -15.27 15.95 -8.55
N ARG A 19 -16.23 15.04 -8.64
CA ARG A 19 -17.65 15.37 -8.44
C ARG A 19 -17.93 15.88 -7.02
N TYR A 20 -17.33 15.24 -6.02
CA TYR A 20 -17.46 15.65 -4.63
C TYR A 20 -16.88 17.04 -4.40
N SER A 21 -15.72 17.37 -4.96
CA SER A 21 -15.10 18.68 -4.81
C SER A 21 -15.97 19.83 -5.35
N GLN A 22 -16.81 19.53 -6.35
CA GLN A 22 -17.72 20.51 -6.97
C GLN A 22 -19.06 20.66 -6.24
N LYS A 23 -19.40 19.75 -5.32
CA LYS A 23 -20.66 19.83 -4.57
C LYS A 23 -20.58 20.90 -3.47
N PRO A 24 -21.65 21.68 -3.25
CA PRO A 24 -21.75 22.62 -2.14
C PRO A 24 -22.02 21.87 -0.83
N VAL A 25 -20.99 21.22 -0.28
CA VAL A 25 -21.08 20.44 0.95
C VAL A 25 -20.70 21.31 2.15
N GLY A 26 -21.55 21.31 3.18
CA GLY A 26 -21.23 21.88 4.48
C GLY A 26 -20.32 20.93 5.27
N THR A 27 -19.34 21.47 5.98
CA THR A 27 -18.42 20.69 6.85
C THR A 27 -18.77 20.93 8.30
N PHE A 28 -19.14 19.85 9.00
CA PHE A 28 -19.52 19.86 10.41
C PHE A 28 -18.65 18.94 11.26
N HIS A 29 -17.53 18.49 10.72
CA HIS A 29 -16.52 17.69 11.43
C HIS A 29 -15.49 18.59 12.15
N ALA A 30 -14.75 18.02 13.10
CA ALA A 30 -13.80 18.73 13.94
C ALA A 30 -12.48 19.10 13.23
N LEU A 31 -12.21 18.59 12.01
CA LEU A 31 -10.95 18.82 11.33
C LEU A 31 -10.87 20.26 10.77
N PRO A 32 -9.72 20.94 10.96
CA PRO A 32 -9.65 22.39 10.76
C PRO A 32 -9.60 22.85 9.31
N VAL A 33 -9.31 21.97 8.36
CA VAL A 33 -9.20 22.33 6.93
C VAL A 33 -10.52 22.80 6.36
N ALA A 34 -11.63 22.17 6.72
CA ALA A 34 -12.99 22.55 6.39
C ALA A 34 -13.16 22.94 4.90
N ARG A 35 -12.65 22.07 4.00
CA ARG A 35 -12.66 22.29 2.54
C ARG A 35 -11.99 23.62 2.11
N GLY A 36 -11.00 24.06 2.87
CA GLY A 36 -10.22 25.25 2.60
C GLY A 36 -10.76 26.54 3.22
N LYS A 37 -11.91 26.51 3.90
CA LYS A 37 -12.47 27.73 4.51
C LYS A 37 -11.50 28.39 5.48
N SER A 38 -10.80 27.62 6.30
CA SER A 38 -9.79 28.13 7.24
C SER A 38 -8.59 28.76 6.51
N VAL A 39 -8.13 28.13 5.42
CA VAL A 39 -6.99 28.59 4.63
C VAL A 39 -7.30 29.91 3.93
N PHE A 40 -8.40 29.96 3.18
CA PHE A 40 -8.75 31.13 2.37
C PHE A 40 -9.26 32.33 3.18
N ARG A 41 -9.75 32.12 4.39
CA ARG A 41 -10.15 33.20 5.33
C ARG A 41 -8.97 33.72 6.15
N SER A 42 -7.90 32.96 6.31
CA SER A 42 -6.74 33.35 7.09
C SER A 42 -5.95 34.45 6.36
N LYS A 43 -5.48 35.42 7.11
CA LYS A 43 -4.51 36.44 6.62
C LYS A 43 -3.08 35.88 6.59
N TRP A 44 -2.79 34.81 7.34
CA TRP A 44 -1.44 34.30 7.60
C TRP A 44 -1.03 33.13 6.69
N ILE A 45 -2.00 32.33 6.23
CA ILE A 45 -1.74 31.10 5.46
C ILE A 45 -2.44 31.11 4.09
N ARG A 46 -2.88 32.26 3.63
CA ARG A 46 -3.59 32.40 2.35
C ARG A 46 -2.72 32.05 1.14
N ASP A 47 -1.42 32.29 1.26
CA ASP A 47 -0.41 31.91 0.27
C ASP A 47 -0.38 30.39 0.04
N MET A 48 -0.58 29.57 1.05
CA MET A 48 -0.74 28.11 0.90
C MET A 48 -1.93 27.79 -0.03
N GLY A 49 -3.04 28.48 0.13
CA GLY A 49 -4.20 28.33 -0.76
C GLY A 49 -3.89 28.69 -2.21
N HIS A 50 -3.11 29.75 -2.43
CA HIS A 50 -2.69 30.16 -3.77
C HIS A 50 -1.68 29.18 -4.39
N PHE A 51 -0.77 28.65 -3.58
CA PHE A 51 0.25 27.68 -4.04
C PHE A 51 -0.35 26.34 -4.45
N TYR A 52 -1.19 25.75 -3.61
CA TYR A 52 -1.80 24.42 -3.87
C TYR A 52 -3.06 24.48 -4.73
N GLY A 53 -3.71 25.62 -4.83
CA GLY A 53 -4.97 25.78 -5.53
C GLY A 53 -6.19 25.27 -4.77
N THR A 54 -7.35 25.77 -5.13
CA THR A 54 -8.62 25.49 -4.42
C THR A 54 -9.02 24.02 -4.43
N ASN A 55 -8.77 23.32 -5.52
CA ASN A 55 -9.21 21.94 -5.69
C ASN A 55 -8.58 20.97 -4.68
N LEU A 56 -7.33 21.20 -4.26
CA LEU A 56 -6.70 20.40 -3.23
C LEU A 56 -7.52 20.42 -1.93
N PHE A 57 -7.98 21.58 -1.53
CA PHE A 57 -8.75 21.74 -0.28
C PHE A 57 -10.20 21.29 -0.42
N LEU A 58 -10.81 21.50 -1.59
CA LEU A 58 -12.15 21.00 -1.87
C LEU A 58 -12.23 19.48 -1.95
N ALA A 59 -11.12 18.82 -2.28
CA ALA A 59 -10.98 17.38 -2.29
C ALA A 59 -10.77 16.76 -0.89
N GLU A 60 -10.84 17.56 0.18
CA GLU A 60 -10.77 17.07 1.55
C GLU A 60 -11.88 16.04 1.82
N SER A 61 -11.50 14.82 2.18
CA SER A 61 -12.36 13.65 2.25
C SER A 61 -12.52 13.08 3.66
N SER A 62 -12.38 13.91 4.68
CA SER A 62 -12.50 13.51 6.09
C SER A 62 -13.88 12.93 6.45
N ALA A 63 -14.91 13.27 5.66
CA ALA A 63 -16.24 12.71 5.82
C ALA A 63 -16.53 11.69 4.70
N THR A 64 -16.99 10.50 5.08
CA THR A 64 -17.46 9.47 4.14
C THR A 64 -18.88 9.72 3.63
N THR A 65 -19.61 10.65 4.26
CA THR A 65 -20.92 11.13 3.84
C THR A 65 -20.82 11.97 2.55
N GLY A 66 -21.88 11.99 1.76
CA GLY A 66 -21.94 12.82 0.55
C GLY A 66 -21.38 12.17 -0.71
N GLY A 67 -21.15 10.87 -0.70
CA GLY A 67 -20.81 10.10 -1.90
C GLY A 67 -19.33 9.67 -2.01
N LEU A 68 -18.53 9.91 -0.98
CA LEU A 68 -17.23 9.26 -0.80
C LEU A 68 -17.41 7.96 0.00
N ASP A 69 -16.52 7.01 -0.25
CA ASP A 69 -16.53 5.68 0.35
C ASP A 69 -15.56 5.61 1.54
N SER A 70 -15.70 4.61 2.39
CA SER A 70 -14.75 4.34 3.48
C SER A 70 -13.65 3.41 3.00
N LEU A 71 -12.39 3.76 3.26
CA LEU A 71 -11.27 2.86 2.98
C LEU A 71 -11.27 1.66 3.95
N LEU A 72 -11.76 1.85 5.17
CA LEU A 72 -11.82 0.80 6.18
C LEU A 72 -12.88 -0.26 5.83
N GLU A 73 -14.02 0.19 5.31
CA GLU A 73 -15.14 -0.67 4.92
C GLU A 73 -15.69 -0.23 3.56
N PRO A 74 -14.99 -0.55 2.45
CA PRO A 74 -15.36 -0.07 1.13
C PRO A 74 -16.63 -0.75 0.63
N THR A 75 -17.64 0.04 0.31
CA THR A 75 -18.93 -0.43 -0.22
C THR A 75 -19.28 0.16 -1.58
N GLY A 76 -18.67 1.28 -1.94
CA GLY A 76 -18.97 2.08 -3.13
C GLY A 76 -17.82 2.18 -4.13
N ASN A 77 -17.37 3.41 -4.36
CA ASN A 77 -16.37 3.72 -5.39
C ASN A 77 -14.96 3.21 -5.08
N ILE A 78 -14.57 3.10 -3.81
CA ILE A 78 -13.29 2.47 -3.42
C ILE A 78 -13.37 0.97 -3.71
N LYS A 79 -14.47 0.30 -3.34
CA LYS A 79 -14.68 -1.12 -3.66
C LYS A 79 -14.60 -1.37 -5.16
N ARG A 80 -15.22 -0.52 -5.97
CA ARG A 80 -15.15 -0.62 -7.42
C ARG A 80 -13.72 -0.42 -7.94
N ALA A 81 -12.99 0.56 -7.42
CA ALA A 81 -11.60 0.80 -7.78
C ALA A 81 -10.69 -0.38 -7.39
N GLN A 82 -10.90 -0.97 -6.20
CA GLN A 82 -10.19 -2.19 -5.78
C GLN A 82 -10.47 -3.38 -6.71
N ALA A 83 -11.71 -3.59 -7.13
CA ALA A 83 -12.06 -4.64 -8.07
C ALA A 83 -11.39 -4.44 -9.44
N MET A 84 -11.29 -3.19 -9.91
CA MET A 84 -10.58 -2.87 -11.15
C MET A 84 -9.07 -3.10 -11.03
N ALA A 85 -8.46 -2.75 -9.89
CA ALA A 85 -7.06 -3.02 -9.61
C ALA A 85 -6.79 -4.54 -9.55
N ALA A 86 -7.61 -5.30 -8.82
CA ALA A 86 -7.51 -6.76 -8.77
C ALA A 86 -7.55 -7.37 -10.17
N ARG A 87 -8.51 -6.96 -11.00
CA ARG A 87 -8.61 -7.43 -12.39
C ARG A 87 -7.36 -7.09 -13.21
N ALA A 88 -6.82 -5.87 -13.05
CA ALA A 88 -5.65 -5.44 -13.81
C ALA A 88 -4.38 -6.24 -13.47
N PHE A 89 -4.24 -6.64 -12.22
CA PHE A 89 -3.11 -7.43 -11.73
C PHE A 89 -3.36 -8.94 -11.71
N GLY A 90 -4.55 -9.41 -12.15
CA GLY A 90 -4.90 -10.83 -12.12
C GLY A 90 -5.02 -11.40 -10.69
N ALA A 91 -5.35 -10.58 -9.71
CA ALA A 91 -5.53 -10.98 -8.33
C ALA A 91 -7.02 -11.19 -7.99
N ASP A 92 -7.30 -12.01 -6.98
CA ASP A 92 -8.67 -12.20 -6.45
C ASP A 92 -9.19 -10.95 -5.75
N ARG A 93 -8.28 -10.24 -5.05
CA ARG A 93 -8.59 -9.02 -4.31
C ARG A 93 -7.44 -8.04 -4.35
N ALA A 94 -7.76 -6.75 -4.26
CA ALA A 94 -6.79 -5.67 -4.05
C ALA A 94 -7.23 -4.80 -2.87
N TYR A 95 -6.25 -4.35 -2.09
CA TYR A 95 -6.45 -3.46 -0.95
C TYR A 95 -5.61 -2.22 -1.14
N PHE A 96 -6.19 -1.05 -0.94
CA PHE A 96 -5.45 0.21 -0.98
C PHE A 96 -4.87 0.55 0.38
N VAL A 97 -3.58 0.82 0.41
CA VAL A 97 -2.85 1.19 1.62
C VAL A 97 -2.37 2.64 1.48
N THR A 98 -2.82 3.51 2.37
CA THR A 98 -2.56 4.95 2.29
C THR A 98 -1.23 5.38 2.90
N ASN A 99 -0.60 4.53 3.69
CA ASN A 99 0.62 4.86 4.43
C ASN A 99 1.90 4.30 3.78
N GLY A 100 1.87 4.17 2.46
CA GLY A 100 3.01 3.77 1.62
C GLY A 100 3.31 2.28 1.63
N THR A 101 4.18 1.86 0.71
CA THR A 101 4.59 0.46 0.51
C THR A 101 5.19 -0.18 1.77
N SER A 102 5.86 0.61 2.62
CA SER A 102 6.36 0.11 3.91
C SER A 102 5.27 -0.45 4.81
N THR A 103 4.08 0.13 4.77
CA THR A 103 2.92 -0.40 5.51
C THR A 103 2.34 -1.62 4.80
N SER A 104 2.29 -1.63 3.47
CA SER A 104 1.87 -2.81 2.70
C SER A 104 2.74 -4.03 3.04
N ASN A 105 4.07 -3.86 3.05
CA ASN A 105 5.01 -4.92 3.42
C ASN A 105 4.74 -5.46 4.84
N LYS A 106 4.47 -4.56 5.80
CA LYS A 106 4.15 -4.97 7.17
C LYS A 106 2.82 -5.73 7.25
N ILE A 107 1.80 -5.28 6.53
CA ILE A 107 0.48 -5.95 6.51
C ILE A 107 0.62 -7.36 5.95
N VAL A 108 1.29 -7.51 4.80
CA VAL A 108 1.47 -8.83 4.16
C VAL A 108 2.23 -9.78 5.08
N LEU A 109 3.37 -9.36 5.59
CA LEU A 109 4.18 -10.23 6.45
C LEU A 109 3.47 -10.59 7.75
N GLN A 110 2.79 -9.65 8.41
CA GLN A 110 2.02 -9.96 9.62
C GLN A 110 0.79 -10.83 9.36
N ALA A 111 0.22 -10.79 8.16
CA ALA A 111 -0.90 -11.65 7.79
C ALA A 111 -0.46 -13.10 7.51
N LEU A 112 0.78 -13.30 7.06
CA LEU A 112 1.30 -14.61 6.64
C LEU A 112 2.16 -15.31 7.70
N LEU A 113 2.67 -14.56 8.68
CA LEU A 113 3.66 -15.05 9.64
C LEU A 113 3.10 -15.14 11.07
N ALA A 114 3.51 -16.18 11.76
CA ALA A 114 3.27 -16.36 13.17
C ALA A 114 4.61 -16.35 13.96
N PRO A 115 4.56 -16.14 15.29
CA PRO A 115 5.76 -16.21 16.12
C PRO A 115 6.49 -17.55 15.95
N GLY A 116 7.79 -17.46 15.65
CA GLY A 116 8.65 -18.62 15.43
C GLY A 116 8.66 -19.18 14.01
N ASP A 117 7.89 -18.62 13.07
CA ASP A 117 8.07 -18.93 11.65
C ASP A 117 9.44 -18.48 11.15
N ILE A 118 9.99 -19.19 10.17
CA ILE A 118 11.28 -18.88 9.57
C ILE A 118 11.04 -18.27 8.19
N VAL A 119 11.48 -17.04 7.98
CA VAL A 119 11.31 -16.32 6.72
C VAL A 119 12.59 -16.35 5.91
N LEU A 120 12.55 -16.97 4.73
CA LEU A 120 13.63 -16.88 3.77
C LEU A 120 13.54 -15.51 3.07
N ILE A 121 14.55 -14.69 3.24
CA ILE A 121 14.50 -13.31 2.76
C ILE A 121 15.86 -12.84 2.24
N ASP A 122 15.83 -12.05 1.15
CA ASP A 122 17.04 -11.42 0.65
C ASP A 122 17.60 -10.46 1.71
N ARG A 123 18.91 -10.56 1.99
CA ARG A 123 19.58 -9.63 2.91
C ARG A 123 19.45 -8.18 2.47
N ASN A 124 19.35 -7.92 1.16
CA ASN A 124 19.18 -6.57 0.59
C ASN A 124 17.73 -6.09 0.54
N CYS A 125 16.82 -6.71 1.29
CA CYS A 125 15.43 -6.28 1.35
C CYS A 125 15.26 -4.93 2.04
N HIS A 126 14.15 -4.26 1.76
CA HIS A 126 13.83 -2.98 2.39
C HIS A 126 13.60 -3.14 3.91
N LYS A 127 14.03 -2.16 4.68
CA LYS A 127 13.93 -2.16 6.16
C LYS A 127 12.53 -2.45 6.72
N SER A 128 11.46 -2.18 5.96
CA SER A 128 10.09 -2.50 6.39
C SER A 128 9.83 -3.98 6.58
N HIS A 129 10.55 -4.86 5.86
CA HIS A 129 10.48 -6.31 6.04
C HIS A 129 11.08 -6.72 7.38
N HIS A 130 12.24 -6.14 7.76
CA HIS A 130 12.84 -6.40 9.08
C HIS A 130 11.91 -5.99 10.21
N TYR A 131 11.29 -4.79 10.10
CA TYR A 131 10.32 -4.35 11.10
C TYR A 131 9.09 -5.23 11.17
N ALA A 132 8.62 -5.73 10.03
CA ALA A 132 7.49 -6.65 9.99
C ALA A 132 7.80 -7.98 10.65
N MET A 133 9.01 -8.54 10.45
CA MET A 133 9.45 -9.78 11.13
C MET A 133 9.56 -9.59 12.64
N VAL A 134 10.08 -8.47 13.10
CA VAL A 134 10.08 -8.13 14.54
C VAL A 134 8.66 -8.10 15.10
N LEU A 135 7.74 -7.45 14.40
CA LEU A 135 6.34 -7.32 14.84
C LEU A 135 5.59 -8.67 14.84
N SER A 136 5.90 -9.56 13.90
CA SER A 136 5.28 -10.89 13.83
C SER A 136 5.95 -11.93 14.70
N GLY A 137 7.14 -11.65 15.28
CA GLY A 137 7.93 -12.62 16.03
C GLY A 137 8.57 -13.70 15.16
N ALA A 138 8.67 -13.48 13.85
CA ALA A 138 9.29 -14.39 12.91
C ALA A 138 10.81 -14.26 12.89
N GLN A 139 11.51 -15.33 12.51
CA GLN A 139 12.97 -15.41 12.45
C GLN A 139 13.45 -15.30 11.00
N PRO A 140 14.32 -14.33 10.66
CA PRO A 140 14.87 -14.24 9.32
C PRO A 140 15.93 -15.32 9.07
N LEU A 141 15.85 -15.99 7.93
CA LEU A 141 16.93 -16.74 7.31
C LEU A 141 17.39 -15.94 6.08
N TYR A 142 18.47 -15.20 6.24
CA TYR A 142 18.97 -14.34 5.18
C TYR A 142 19.59 -15.14 4.04
N LEU A 143 19.18 -14.81 2.85
CA LEU A 143 19.73 -15.30 1.60
C LEU A 143 20.68 -14.25 1.02
N GLU A 144 21.87 -14.68 0.60
CA GLU A 144 22.87 -13.78 0.01
C GLU A 144 22.64 -13.67 -1.49
N ALA A 145 22.45 -12.45 -1.95
CA ALA A 145 22.41 -12.12 -3.37
C ALA A 145 23.83 -12.23 -4.00
N TYR A 146 23.87 -12.49 -5.30
CA TYR A 146 25.12 -12.53 -6.04
C TYR A 146 25.79 -11.14 -6.12
N PRO A 147 27.04 -10.96 -5.66
CA PRO A 147 27.71 -9.67 -5.74
C PRO A 147 28.15 -9.36 -7.17
N MET A 148 27.73 -8.24 -7.72
CA MET A 148 28.16 -7.71 -9.01
C MET A 148 29.17 -6.59 -8.79
N THR A 149 30.38 -6.96 -8.37
CA THR A 149 31.41 -6.01 -7.90
C THR A 149 31.82 -4.98 -8.95
N ALA A 150 31.85 -5.37 -10.24
CA ALA A 150 32.15 -4.46 -11.34
C ALA A 150 31.16 -3.28 -11.46
N TYR A 151 29.96 -3.44 -10.94
CA TYR A 151 28.89 -2.42 -10.98
C TYR A 151 28.55 -1.87 -9.60
N SER A 152 29.27 -2.26 -8.55
CA SER A 152 29.01 -1.87 -7.15
C SER A 152 27.54 -2.12 -6.73
N MET A 153 26.97 -3.26 -7.15
CA MET A 153 25.58 -3.63 -6.89
C MET A 153 25.42 -5.12 -6.58
N TYR A 154 24.27 -5.50 -6.07
CA TYR A 154 23.87 -6.88 -5.90
C TYR A 154 22.98 -7.33 -7.06
N GLY A 155 23.15 -8.58 -7.47
CA GLY A 155 22.23 -9.27 -8.38
C GLY A 155 21.10 -9.98 -7.64
N ALA A 156 20.50 -10.96 -8.30
CA ALA A 156 19.45 -11.79 -7.70
C ALA A 156 20.03 -12.81 -6.73
N VAL A 157 19.20 -13.32 -5.81
CA VAL A 157 19.52 -14.48 -4.99
C VAL A 157 19.54 -15.73 -5.88
N PRO A 158 20.66 -16.48 -5.94
CA PRO A 158 20.72 -17.69 -6.75
C PRO A 158 19.77 -18.78 -6.22
N LEU A 159 19.05 -19.46 -7.11
CA LEU A 159 18.16 -20.59 -6.74
C LEU A 159 18.87 -21.67 -5.92
N ARG A 160 20.16 -21.91 -6.18
CA ARG A 160 20.98 -22.84 -5.37
C ARG A 160 21.06 -22.42 -3.90
N SER A 161 21.05 -21.12 -3.60
CA SER A 161 21.09 -20.62 -2.21
C SER A 161 19.76 -20.90 -1.50
N ILE A 162 18.64 -20.70 -2.18
CA ILE A 162 17.31 -21.06 -1.67
C ILE A 162 17.23 -22.57 -1.41
N LYS A 163 17.62 -23.39 -2.39
CA LYS A 163 17.64 -24.85 -2.26
C LYS A 163 18.49 -25.29 -1.09
N LYS A 164 19.70 -24.73 -0.93
CA LYS A 164 20.60 -25.04 0.18
C LYS A 164 19.96 -24.70 1.54
N ALA A 165 19.34 -23.54 1.66
CA ALA A 165 18.64 -23.11 2.86
C ALA A 165 17.49 -24.07 3.22
N LEU A 166 16.65 -24.44 2.26
CA LEU A 166 15.55 -25.38 2.48
C LEU A 166 16.03 -26.78 2.88
N LEU A 167 17.11 -27.29 2.27
CA LEU A 167 17.71 -28.57 2.63
C LEU A 167 18.29 -28.55 4.05
N ALA A 168 18.92 -27.45 4.47
CA ALA A 168 19.41 -27.27 5.83
C ALA A 168 18.24 -27.27 6.84
N LEU A 169 17.18 -26.53 6.58
CA LEU A 169 15.98 -26.52 7.43
C LEU A 169 15.32 -27.90 7.50
N LYS A 170 15.31 -28.65 6.39
CA LYS A 170 14.81 -30.02 6.38
C LYS A 170 15.65 -30.93 7.27
N ALA A 171 16.97 -30.82 7.19
CA ALA A 171 17.89 -31.63 8.04
C ALA A 171 17.74 -31.31 9.53
N GLU A 172 17.38 -30.06 9.86
CA GLU A 172 17.10 -29.61 11.23
C GLU A 172 15.68 -29.91 11.70
N GLY A 173 14.80 -30.49 10.87
CA GLY A 173 13.40 -30.74 11.20
C GLY A 173 12.56 -29.49 11.34
N LYS A 174 12.95 -28.37 10.69
CA LYS A 174 12.30 -27.05 10.80
C LYS A 174 11.63 -26.61 9.50
N LEU A 175 11.51 -27.48 8.52
CA LEU A 175 11.00 -27.12 7.19
C LEU A 175 9.53 -26.69 7.21
N ASP A 176 8.73 -27.26 8.10
CA ASP A 176 7.32 -26.92 8.32
C ASP A 176 7.09 -25.48 8.78
N ARG A 177 8.11 -24.89 9.41
CA ARG A 177 8.11 -23.50 9.88
C ARG A 177 8.61 -22.50 8.82
N ALA A 178 9.15 -23.00 7.71
CA ALA A 178 9.68 -22.14 6.66
C ALA A 178 8.56 -21.52 5.84
N LYS A 179 8.61 -20.20 5.68
CA LYS A 179 7.71 -19.42 4.81
C LYS A 179 8.56 -18.76 3.74
N LEU A 180 8.16 -18.91 2.49
CA LEU A 180 8.72 -18.15 1.38
C LEU A 180 7.77 -16.99 1.11
N VAL A 181 8.30 -15.79 1.20
CA VAL A 181 7.57 -14.57 0.88
C VAL A 181 8.27 -13.94 -0.34
N ASP A 182 7.56 -13.98 -1.46
CA ASP A 182 7.99 -13.38 -2.73
C ASP A 182 7.61 -11.90 -2.80
#